data_908b974c1a494be37876fe04ccaa4a5b
#
_entry.id   908b974c1a494be37876fe04ccaa4a5b
#
_cell.length_a   1.000
_cell.length_b   1.000
_cell.length_c   1.000
_cell.angle_alpha   90.00
_cell.angle_beta   90.00
_cell.angle_gamma   90.00
#
_symmetry.space_group_name_H-M   'P 1'
#
loop_
_entity.id
_entity.type
_entity.pdbx_description
1 polymer ?
#
loop_
_entity_poly.entity_id
_entity_poly.type
_entity_poly.pdbx_seq_one_letter_code
_entity_poly.pdbx_strand_id
1 'polypeptide(L)'
;MEWEKKGALYNADFEISRVDNEVWIDAKGVIVRSKKDLTKAQLPPAVSAAIKKQYPAHRIDDVDQYLEGKQAFYKVELEKAGHDTHVVFDQSGRVSTKRFD
;
A
#
# COMPACT_ATOMS: atom_id res chain seq x y z
N MET A 1 -2.54 18.45 8.42
CA MET A 1 -2.86 17.96 7.06
C MET A 1 -2.22 18.88 6.04
N GLU A 2 -1.48 18.31 5.11
CA GLU A 2 -0.80 19.08 4.08
C GLU A 2 -1.37 18.73 2.71
N TRP A 3 -1.50 19.76 1.85
CA TRP A 3 -2.02 19.59 0.50
C TRP A 3 -0.97 19.97 -0.53
N GLU A 4 -0.83 19.14 -1.54
CA GLU A 4 0.02 19.42 -2.69
C GLU A 4 -0.76 19.13 -3.97
N LYS A 5 -0.52 19.94 -5.00
CA LYS A 5 -1.06 19.68 -6.32
C LYS A 5 -0.01 18.93 -7.14
N LYS A 6 -0.35 17.74 -7.61
CA LYS A 6 0.51 16.92 -8.46
C LYS A 6 -0.16 16.70 -9.81
N GLY A 7 0.18 17.53 -10.79
CA GLY A 7 -0.49 17.52 -12.08
C GLY A 7 -1.96 17.90 -11.93
N ALA A 8 -2.87 17.01 -12.34
CA ALA A 8 -4.31 17.21 -12.22
C ALA A 8 -4.88 16.69 -10.89
N LEU A 9 -4.02 16.20 -9.99
CA LEU A 9 -4.45 15.63 -8.71
C LEU A 9 -3.97 16.47 -7.54
N TYR A 10 -4.76 16.48 -6.48
CA TYR A 10 -4.41 17.07 -5.20
C TYR A 10 -4.07 15.93 -4.26
N ASN A 11 -2.95 16.06 -3.56
CA ASN A 11 -2.47 15.05 -2.62
C ASN A 11 -2.52 15.62 -1.21
N ALA A 12 -3.04 14.84 -0.27
CA ALA A 12 -3.08 15.21 1.14
C ALA A 12 -2.54 14.08 2.01
N ASP A 13 -1.63 14.42 2.92
CA ASP A 13 -1.10 13.51 3.92
C ASP A 13 -1.71 13.88 5.28
N PHE A 14 -2.15 12.88 6.03
CA PHE A 14 -2.69 13.10 7.36
C PHE A 14 -2.51 11.85 8.23
N GLU A 15 -2.56 12.05 9.54
CA GLU A 15 -2.43 10.98 10.51
C GLU A 15 -3.72 10.84 11.31
N ILE A 16 -4.20 9.59 11.45
CA ILE A 16 -5.35 9.27 12.29
C ILE A 16 -4.91 8.15 13.23
N SER A 17 -5.00 8.38 14.54
CA SER A 17 -4.64 7.39 15.57
C SER A 17 -3.23 6.79 15.33
N ARG A 18 -2.27 7.64 14.99
CA ARG A 18 -0.87 7.29 14.70
C ARG A 18 -0.69 6.45 13.43
N VAL A 19 -1.70 6.42 12.56
CA VAL A 19 -1.62 5.75 11.26
C VAL A 19 -1.53 6.82 10.18
N ASP A 20 -0.48 6.73 9.36
CA ASP A 20 -0.30 7.65 8.25
C ASP A 20 -1.27 7.30 7.13
N ASN A 21 -1.94 8.31 6.61
CA ASN A 21 -2.89 8.19 5.52
C ASN A 21 -2.55 9.22 4.45
N GLU A 22 -2.78 8.85 3.21
CA GLU A 22 -2.57 9.74 2.07
C GLU A 22 -3.72 9.55 1.09
N VAL A 23 -4.22 10.65 0.53
CA VAL A 23 -5.29 10.60 -0.47
C VAL A 23 -4.91 11.43 -1.68
N TRP A 24 -5.38 11.02 -2.84
CA TRP A 24 -5.28 11.76 -4.09
C TRP A 24 -6.69 12.06 -4.58
N ILE A 25 -6.95 13.33 -4.81
CA ILE A 25 -8.28 13.84 -5.16
C ILE A 25 -8.18 14.53 -6.52
N ASP A 26 -9.15 14.29 -7.41
CA ASP A 26 -9.21 14.99 -8.69
C ASP A 26 -9.76 16.40 -8.53
N ALA A 27 -9.80 17.15 -9.63
CA ALA A 27 -10.28 18.53 -9.63
C ALA A 27 -11.75 18.66 -9.27
N LYS A 28 -12.51 17.56 -9.31
CA LYS A 28 -13.93 17.53 -8.94
C LYS A 28 -14.15 17.16 -7.47
N GLY A 29 -13.08 16.91 -6.72
CA GLY A 29 -13.16 16.52 -5.32
C GLY A 29 -13.39 15.03 -5.09
N VAL A 30 -13.23 14.19 -6.11
CA VAL A 30 -13.38 12.74 -5.99
C VAL A 30 -12.06 12.10 -5.62
N ILE A 31 -12.06 11.25 -4.59
CA ILE A 31 -10.89 10.49 -4.20
C ILE A 31 -10.61 9.42 -5.25
N VAL A 32 -9.49 9.53 -5.96
CA VAL A 32 -9.09 8.58 -6.99
C VAL A 32 -8.15 7.51 -6.47
N ARG A 33 -7.45 7.79 -5.38
CA ARG A 33 -6.55 6.85 -4.72
C ARG A 33 -6.43 7.19 -3.24
N SER A 34 -6.25 6.18 -2.41
CA SER A 34 -5.89 6.39 -1.01
C SER A 34 -4.80 5.41 -0.60
N LYS A 35 -3.99 5.80 0.37
CA LYS A 35 -2.93 4.98 0.93
C LYS A 35 -3.05 5.02 2.44
N LYS A 36 -2.83 3.88 3.09
CA LYS A 36 -2.86 3.76 4.53
C LYS A 36 -1.78 2.78 4.99
N ASP A 37 -1.04 3.14 6.02
CA ASP A 37 -0.10 2.21 6.64
C ASP A 37 -0.87 1.12 7.38
N LEU A 38 -0.43 -0.13 7.20
CA LEU A 38 -0.99 -1.29 7.89
C LEU A 38 0.08 -2.00 8.71
N THR A 39 -0.37 -2.74 9.71
CA THR A 39 0.47 -3.73 10.37
C THR A 39 0.39 -5.04 9.58
N LYS A 40 1.39 -5.91 9.75
CA LYS A 40 1.35 -7.22 9.09
C LYS A 40 0.16 -8.08 9.52
N ALA A 41 -0.36 -7.86 10.74
CA ALA A 41 -1.56 -8.56 11.22
C ALA A 41 -2.83 -8.12 10.50
N GLN A 42 -2.82 -6.99 9.83
CA GLN A 42 -3.97 -6.45 9.09
C GLN A 42 -3.98 -6.88 7.62
N LEU A 43 -2.97 -7.62 7.16
CA LEU A 43 -2.95 -8.14 5.79
C LEU A 43 -4.09 -9.14 5.57
N PRO A 44 -4.74 -9.11 4.40
CA PRO A 44 -5.69 -10.17 4.05
C PRO A 44 -5.04 -11.55 4.12
N PRO A 45 -5.77 -12.59 4.54
CA PRO A 45 -5.22 -13.93 4.59
C PRO A 45 -4.62 -14.42 3.28
N ALA A 46 -5.22 -14.06 2.14
CA ALA A 46 -4.69 -14.43 0.82
C ALA A 46 -3.31 -13.83 0.56
N VAL A 47 -3.09 -12.58 0.97
CA VAL A 47 -1.80 -11.91 0.81
C VAL A 47 -0.76 -12.50 1.75
N SER A 48 -1.13 -12.73 3.02
CA SER A 48 -0.24 -13.37 4.00
C SER A 48 0.20 -14.76 3.54
N ALA A 49 -0.74 -15.55 3.00
CA ALA A 49 -0.44 -16.88 2.49
C ALA A 49 0.51 -16.83 1.28
N ALA A 50 0.29 -15.88 0.38
CA ALA A 50 1.15 -15.68 -0.78
C ALA A 50 2.58 -15.33 -0.37
N ILE A 51 2.75 -14.46 0.63
CA ILE A 51 4.08 -14.09 1.13
C ILE A 51 4.78 -15.31 1.73
N LYS A 52 4.10 -16.08 2.55
CA LYS A 52 4.68 -17.29 3.16
C LYS A 52 5.09 -18.32 2.11
N LYS A 53 4.33 -18.42 1.03
CA LYS A 53 4.60 -19.38 -0.05
C LYS A 53 5.75 -18.94 -0.94
N GLN A 54 5.78 -17.65 -1.33
CA GLN A 54 6.74 -17.12 -2.30
C GLN A 54 8.00 -16.56 -1.66
N TYR A 55 7.91 -16.10 -0.42
CA TYR A 55 9.01 -15.45 0.30
C TYR A 55 9.15 -16.00 1.72
N PRO A 56 9.36 -17.33 1.86
CA PRO A 56 9.33 -17.97 3.20
C PRO A 56 10.48 -17.55 4.12
N ALA A 57 11.58 -17.06 3.56
CA ALA A 57 12.74 -16.64 4.33
C ALA A 57 12.82 -15.13 4.57
N HIS A 58 11.81 -14.38 4.11
CA HIS A 58 11.78 -12.93 4.23
C HIS A 58 10.98 -12.50 5.45
N ARG A 59 11.38 -11.35 6.03
CA ARG A 59 10.63 -10.68 7.09
C ARG A 59 9.84 -9.54 6.47
N ILE A 60 8.62 -9.34 6.94
CA ILE A 60 7.80 -8.19 6.54
C ILE A 60 8.22 -7.00 7.38
N ASP A 61 8.75 -5.96 6.76
CA ASP A 61 9.16 -4.73 7.43
C ASP A 61 8.09 -3.66 7.40
N ASP A 62 7.37 -3.53 6.28
CA ASP A 62 6.37 -2.49 6.13
C ASP A 62 5.27 -2.94 5.19
N VAL A 63 4.06 -2.43 5.43
CA VAL A 63 2.88 -2.75 4.61
C VAL A 63 2.08 -1.48 4.38
N ASP A 64 1.79 -1.19 3.12
CA ASP A 64 0.90 -0.09 2.73
C ASP A 64 -0.28 -0.64 1.95
N GLN A 65 -1.47 -0.18 2.28
CA GLN A 65 -2.68 -0.49 1.52
C GLN A 65 -2.97 0.68 0.58
N TYR A 66 -3.14 0.37 -0.70
CA TYR A 66 -3.56 1.34 -1.71
C TYR A 66 -4.94 0.97 -2.21
N LEU A 67 -5.85 1.92 -2.19
CA LEU A 67 -7.19 1.75 -2.72
C LEU A 67 -7.33 2.62 -3.97
N GLU A 68 -7.72 2.01 -5.09
CA GLU A 68 -8.01 2.69 -6.34
C GLU A 68 -9.38 2.23 -6.86
N GLY A 69 -10.38 3.09 -6.80
CA GLY A 69 -11.74 2.71 -7.16
C GLY A 69 -12.22 1.55 -6.29
N LYS A 70 -12.55 0.42 -6.91
CA LYS A 70 -13.01 -0.79 -6.20
C LYS A 70 -11.89 -1.79 -5.96
N GLN A 71 -10.64 -1.45 -6.31
CA GLN A 71 -9.51 -2.35 -6.19
C GLN A 71 -8.65 -1.98 -5.00
N ALA A 72 -8.13 -3.00 -4.32
CA ALA A 72 -7.19 -2.84 -3.22
C ALA A 72 -5.87 -3.50 -3.59
N PHE A 73 -4.77 -2.80 -3.31
CA PHE A 73 -3.42 -3.30 -3.52
C PHE A 73 -2.65 -3.17 -2.21
N TYR A 74 -1.71 -4.07 -2.02
CA TYR A 74 -0.88 -4.09 -0.82
C TYR A 74 0.59 -4.08 -1.24
N LYS A 75 1.27 -2.99 -0.91
CA LYS A 75 2.70 -2.86 -1.16
C LYS A 75 3.42 -3.32 0.09
N VAL A 76 4.20 -4.37 -0.02
CA VAL A 76 4.88 -4.99 1.11
C VAL A 76 6.37 -4.84 0.93
N GLU A 77 7.04 -4.35 1.97
CA GLU A 77 8.49 -4.32 2.03
C GLU A 77 8.96 -5.57 2.75
N LEU A 78 9.78 -6.37 2.07
CA LEU A 78 10.31 -7.62 2.57
C LEU A 78 11.82 -7.50 2.74
N GLU A 79 12.34 -8.01 3.84
CA GLU A 79 13.77 -8.01 4.13
C GLU A 79 14.32 -9.42 4.25
N LYS A 80 15.48 -9.64 3.63
CA LYS A 80 16.25 -10.86 3.80
C LYS A 80 17.74 -10.53 3.72
N ALA A 81 18.48 -10.90 4.77
CA ALA A 81 19.94 -10.71 4.84
C ALA A 81 20.39 -9.26 4.54
N GLY A 82 19.64 -8.28 5.02
CA GLY A 82 19.95 -6.86 4.84
C GLY A 82 19.53 -6.28 3.49
N HIS A 83 18.85 -7.05 2.66
CA HIS A 83 18.33 -6.59 1.38
C HIS A 83 16.81 -6.41 1.44
N ASP A 84 16.34 -5.26 1.00
CA ASP A 84 14.92 -4.93 0.95
C ASP A 84 14.36 -5.16 -0.44
N THR A 85 13.17 -5.75 -0.51
CA THR A 85 12.43 -5.97 -1.75
C THR A 85 11.02 -5.47 -1.55
N HIS A 86 10.50 -4.73 -2.52
CA HIS A 86 9.11 -4.28 -2.51
C HIS A 86 8.29 -5.11 -3.48
N VAL A 87 7.18 -5.65 -3.01
CA VAL A 87 6.26 -6.43 -3.83
C VAL A 87 4.86 -5.89 -3.64
N VAL A 88 4.13 -5.74 -4.74
CA VAL A 88 2.74 -5.32 -4.71
C VAL A 88 1.86 -6.53 -4.97
N PHE A 89 0.91 -6.77 -4.07
CA PHE A 89 -0.09 -7.84 -4.20
C PHE A 89 -1.46 -7.21 -4.40
N ASP A 90 -2.31 -7.87 -5.18
CA ASP A 90 -3.73 -7.52 -5.19
C ASP A 90 -4.42 -8.19 -4.00
N GLN A 91 -5.71 -7.90 -3.82
CA GLN A 91 -6.47 -8.44 -2.69
C GLN A 91 -6.63 -9.96 -2.72
N SER A 92 -6.39 -10.61 -3.86
CA SER A 92 -6.45 -12.06 -3.97
C SER A 92 -5.12 -12.75 -3.67
N GLY A 93 -4.08 -11.97 -3.39
CA GLY A 93 -2.74 -12.48 -3.10
C GLY A 93 -1.87 -12.70 -4.34
N ARG A 94 -2.30 -12.22 -5.50
CA ARG A 94 -1.50 -12.29 -6.73
C ARG A 94 -0.53 -11.12 -6.79
N VAL A 95 0.67 -11.37 -7.28
CA VAL A 95 1.63 -10.31 -7.51
C VAL A 95 1.12 -9.40 -8.62
N SER A 96 1.08 -8.10 -8.35
CA SER A 96 0.64 -7.10 -9.29
C SER A 96 1.84 -6.41 -9.95
N THR A 97 1.69 -6.02 -11.21
CA THR A 97 2.70 -5.22 -11.91
C THR A 97 2.52 -3.73 -11.64
N LYS A 98 1.51 -3.35 -10.87
CA LYS A 98 1.24 -1.96 -10.52
C LYS A 98 2.36 -1.39 -9.67
N ARG A 99 2.70 -0.11 -9.90
CA ARG A 99 3.72 0.58 -9.14
C ARG A 99 3.10 1.72 -8.35
N PHE A 100 3.48 1.81 -7.09
CA PHE A 100 3.10 2.89 -6.19
C PHE A 100 4.38 3.52 -5.65
N ASP A 101 4.68 4.71 -6.09
CA ASP A 101 5.87 5.45 -5.67
C ASP A 101 5.56 6.40 -4.51
#